data_1130ed6ecb2e1b4f20c0738b70ea28c1
#
_entry.id   1130ed6ecb2e1b4f20c0738b70ea28c1
#
_cell.length_a   1.000
_cell.length_b   1.000
_cell.length_c   1.000
_cell.angle_alpha   90.00
_cell.angle_beta   90.00
_cell.angle_gamma   90.00
#
_symmetry.space_group_name_H-M   'P 1'
#
loop_
_entity.id
_entity.type
_entity.pdbx_description
1 polymer ?
#
loop_
_entity_poly.entity_id
_entity_poly.type
_entity_poly.pdbx_seq_one_letter_code
_entity_poly.pdbx_strand_id
1 'polypeptide(L)'
;AVTNMLEAIRIFGIDTKFYQASTSEMFGDVLSDPQNENTPFNPMSPYAVSKCAAHYLVKNYRVAYGMECVSGILFNHESELRGREFVTRKITSGLARIANGDTMPIKLGNCDSKRDWGYAPDYVDAMQAIIEGGKNTDYIVSTNTFSSVRDFFISSATFAGFKPEIEGEGTNERCVDTLSGRILYEVDEKFY
;
A
#
# COMPACT_ATOMS: atom_id res chain seq x y z
N ALA A 1 -19.26 -4.97 -8.88
CA ALA A 1 -18.39 -5.42 -9.96
C ALA A 1 -17.99 -6.90 -9.77
N VAL A 2 -17.34 -7.28 -8.63
CA VAL A 2 -16.85 -8.66 -8.40
C VAL A 2 -17.98 -9.69 -8.54
N THR A 3 -19.11 -9.49 -7.87
CA THR A 3 -20.28 -10.39 -7.98
C THR A 3 -20.70 -10.63 -9.43
N ASN A 4 -20.75 -9.56 -10.24
CA ASN A 4 -21.17 -9.69 -11.64
C ASN A 4 -20.19 -10.55 -12.47
N MET A 5 -18.89 -10.42 -12.21
CA MET A 5 -17.87 -11.24 -12.88
C MET A 5 -17.96 -12.70 -12.44
N LEU A 6 -18.05 -12.97 -11.15
CA LEU A 6 -18.20 -14.32 -10.61
C LEU A 6 -19.47 -15.00 -11.12
N GLU A 7 -20.61 -14.30 -11.13
CA GLU A 7 -21.87 -14.82 -11.71
C GLU A 7 -21.76 -15.06 -13.22
N ALA A 8 -21.11 -14.18 -13.97
CA ALA A 8 -20.89 -14.40 -15.39
C ALA A 8 -20.06 -15.68 -15.64
N ILE A 9 -18.96 -15.85 -14.93
CA ILE A 9 -18.13 -17.06 -15.00
C ILE A 9 -18.97 -18.30 -14.68
N ARG A 10 -19.73 -18.27 -13.60
CA ARG A 10 -20.56 -19.37 -13.11
C ARG A 10 -21.69 -19.73 -14.10
N ILE A 11 -22.47 -18.73 -14.54
CA ILE A 11 -23.67 -18.94 -15.37
C ILE A 11 -23.29 -19.41 -16.77
N PHE A 12 -22.22 -18.83 -17.35
CA PHE A 12 -21.77 -19.19 -18.69
C PHE A 12 -20.79 -20.37 -18.71
N GLY A 13 -20.45 -20.94 -17.56
CA GLY A 13 -19.52 -22.08 -17.47
C GLY A 13 -18.14 -21.78 -18.05
N ILE A 14 -17.64 -20.55 -17.85
CA ILE A 14 -16.35 -20.13 -18.40
C ILE A 14 -15.23 -20.82 -17.63
N ASP A 15 -14.40 -21.60 -18.36
CA ASP A 15 -13.22 -22.21 -17.81
C ASP A 15 -12.10 -21.20 -17.63
N THR A 16 -12.00 -20.61 -16.44
CA THR A 16 -11.04 -19.58 -16.10
C THR A 16 -10.77 -19.52 -14.60
N LYS A 17 -9.58 -19.08 -14.24
CA LYS A 17 -9.24 -18.72 -12.86
C LYS A 17 -9.57 -17.26 -12.58
N PHE A 18 -10.06 -16.98 -11.40
CA PHE A 18 -10.36 -15.61 -10.96
C PHE A 18 -9.41 -15.19 -9.84
N TYR A 19 -8.69 -14.08 -10.04
CA TYR A 19 -7.85 -13.48 -9.02
C TYR A 19 -8.49 -12.22 -8.45
N GLN A 20 -8.64 -12.17 -7.14
CA GLN A 20 -9.08 -10.99 -6.39
C GLN A 20 -7.88 -10.26 -5.79
N ALA A 21 -7.60 -9.06 -6.24
CA ALA A 21 -6.70 -8.15 -5.54
C ALA A 21 -7.39 -7.66 -4.26
N SER A 22 -7.10 -8.33 -3.17
CA SER A 22 -7.46 -7.91 -1.81
C SER A 22 -6.39 -6.96 -1.25
N THR A 23 -6.49 -6.50 -0.02
CA THR A 23 -5.61 -5.48 0.53
C THR A 23 -5.38 -5.66 2.03
N SER A 24 -4.19 -5.32 2.52
CA SER A 24 -3.89 -5.26 3.96
C SER A 24 -4.76 -4.25 4.73
N GLU A 25 -5.34 -3.26 4.04
CA GLU A 25 -6.29 -2.31 4.64
C GLU A 25 -7.55 -3.01 5.23
N MET A 26 -7.83 -4.25 4.81
CA MET A 26 -8.92 -5.04 5.39
C MET A 26 -8.65 -5.41 6.85
N PHE A 27 -7.39 -5.52 7.27
CA PHE A 27 -7.03 -5.76 8.66
C PHE A 27 -7.31 -4.53 9.55
N GLY A 28 -7.25 -3.32 8.97
CA GLY A 28 -7.63 -2.06 9.60
C GLY A 28 -6.90 -1.81 10.92
N ASP A 29 -7.68 -1.66 12.01
CA ASP A 29 -7.13 -1.64 13.37
C ASP A 29 -6.78 -3.07 13.77
N VAL A 30 -5.49 -3.38 13.69
CA VAL A 30 -4.95 -4.74 13.67
C VAL A 30 -5.18 -5.46 14.99
N LEU A 31 -5.78 -6.65 14.93
CA LEU A 31 -6.10 -7.46 16.11
C LEU A 31 -5.02 -8.48 16.47
N SER A 32 -4.03 -8.69 15.61
CA SER A 32 -2.87 -9.56 15.85
C SER A 32 -1.65 -9.14 15.02
N ASP A 33 -0.46 -9.30 15.57
CA ASP A 33 0.82 -9.01 14.93
C ASP A 33 1.78 -10.21 15.12
N PRO A 34 2.34 -10.78 14.04
CA PRO A 34 2.10 -10.44 12.64
C PRO A 34 0.75 -10.92 12.11
N GLN A 35 0.24 -10.24 11.06
CA GLN A 35 -0.96 -10.66 10.36
C GLN A 35 -0.68 -11.90 9.49
N ASN A 36 -1.69 -12.76 9.36
CA ASN A 36 -1.70 -13.91 8.46
C ASN A 36 -3.08 -14.09 7.84
N GLU A 37 -3.24 -15.09 6.97
CA GLU A 37 -4.49 -15.34 6.24
C GLU A 37 -5.69 -15.67 7.14
N ASN A 38 -5.46 -16.00 8.41
CA ASN A 38 -6.50 -16.27 9.42
C ASN A 38 -6.77 -15.07 10.34
N THR A 39 -5.99 -13.99 10.23
CA THR A 39 -6.20 -12.78 11.03
C THR A 39 -7.55 -12.17 10.70
N PRO A 40 -8.43 -11.92 11.70
CA PRO A 40 -9.72 -11.30 11.46
C PRO A 40 -9.59 -9.91 10.83
N PHE A 41 -10.47 -9.61 9.89
CA PHE A 41 -10.56 -8.28 9.31
C PHE A 41 -11.32 -7.32 10.22
N ASN A 42 -10.78 -6.09 10.34
CA ASN A 42 -11.36 -4.98 11.11
C ASN A 42 -11.26 -3.68 10.31
N PRO A 43 -11.96 -3.58 9.15
CA PRO A 43 -11.77 -2.48 8.19
C PRO A 43 -12.21 -1.13 8.76
N MET A 44 -11.35 -0.11 8.62
CA MET A 44 -11.55 1.23 9.18
C MET A 44 -11.88 2.29 8.11
N SER A 45 -12.14 1.88 6.87
CA SER A 45 -12.50 2.80 5.78
C SER A 45 -13.54 2.20 4.84
N PRO A 46 -14.34 3.02 4.11
CA PRO A 46 -15.26 2.53 3.09
C PRO A 46 -14.57 1.69 1.99
N TYR A 47 -13.33 2.04 1.66
CA TYR A 47 -12.50 1.25 0.76
C TYR A 47 -12.23 -0.15 1.33
N ALA A 48 -11.73 -0.23 2.55
CA ALA A 48 -11.43 -1.51 3.21
C ALA A 48 -12.69 -2.37 3.36
N VAL A 49 -13.83 -1.78 3.75
CA VAL A 49 -15.13 -2.49 3.83
C VAL A 49 -15.52 -3.07 2.47
N SER A 50 -15.38 -2.29 1.39
CA SER A 50 -15.71 -2.76 0.04
C SER A 50 -14.80 -3.91 -0.42
N LYS A 51 -13.53 -3.88 -0.03
CA LYS A 51 -12.56 -4.94 -0.31
C LYS A 51 -12.82 -6.19 0.52
N CYS A 52 -13.22 -6.07 1.79
CA CYS A 52 -13.70 -7.20 2.60
C CYS A 52 -14.91 -7.88 1.96
N ALA A 53 -15.90 -7.11 1.51
CA ALA A 53 -17.06 -7.66 0.83
C ALA A 53 -16.66 -8.45 -0.43
N ALA A 54 -15.77 -7.90 -1.26
CA ALA A 54 -15.26 -8.57 -2.45
C ALA A 54 -14.49 -9.87 -2.11
N HIS A 55 -13.63 -9.81 -1.10
CA HIS A 55 -12.85 -10.95 -0.62
C HIS A 55 -13.74 -12.10 -0.14
N TYR A 56 -14.73 -11.80 0.70
CA TYR A 56 -15.67 -12.82 1.19
C TYR A 56 -16.57 -13.38 0.08
N LEU A 57 -16.95 -12.60 -0.91
CA LEU A 57 -17.66 -13.09 -2.09
C LEU A 57 -16.81 -14.13 -2.83
N VAL A 58 -15.53 -13.82 -3.12
CA VAL A 58 -14.62 -14.76 -3.79
C VAL A 58 -14.48 -16.05 -2.99
N LYS A 59 -14.27 -15.95 -1.67
CA LYS A 59 -14.20 -17.12 -0.78
C LYS A 59 -15.50 -17.93 -0.80
N ASN A 60 -16.66 -17.27 -0.81
CA ASN A 60 -17.95 -17.93 -0.88
C ASN A 60 -18.13 -18.70 -2.20
N TYR A 61 -17.81 -18.07 -3.36
CA TYR A 61 -17.94 -18.73 -4.66
C TYR A 61 -16.97 -19.91 -4.82
N ARG A 62 -15.76 -19.79 -4.26
CA ARG A 62 -14.80 -20.90 -4.18
C ARG A 62 -15.39 -22.09 -3.46
N VAL A 63 -15.99 -21.88 -2.28
CA VAL A 63 -16.51 -22.95 -1.42
C VAL A 63 -17.85 -23.49 -1.93
N ALA A 64 -18.79 -22.60 -2.28
CA ALA A 64 -20.16 -22.97 -2.62
C ALA A 64 -20.28 -23.57 -4.02
N TYR A 65 -19.48 -23.13 -4.98
CA TYR A 65 -19.58 -23.53 -6.39
C TYR A 65 -18.33 -24.24 -6.92
N GLY A 66 -17.30 -24.44 -6.11
CA GLY A 66 -16.05 -25.10 -6.53
C GLY A 66 -15.25 -24.32 -7.59
N MET A 67 -15.49 -23.00 -7.68
CA MET A 67 -14.82 -22.17 -8.67
C MET A 67 -13.34 -21.99 -8.34
N GLU A 68 -12.48 -21.93 -9.35
CA GLU A 68 -11.07 -21.58 -9.20
C GLU A 68 -10.91 -20.09 -8.95
N CYS A 69 -10.99 -19.69 -7.67
CA CYS A 69 -10.96 -18.29 -7.24
C CYS A 69 -9.94 -18.10 -6.12
N VAL A 70 -8.94 -17.29 -6.35
CA VAL A 70 -7.87 -16.98 -5.39
C VAL A 70 -7.87 -15.50 -5.00
N SER A 71 -7.39 -15.19 -3.81
CA SER A 71 -7.24 -13.80 -3.37
C SER A 71 -5.80 -13.56 -2.91
N GLY A 72 -5.18 -12.47 -3.37
CA GLY A 72 -3.94 -11.95 -2.80
C GLY A 72 -4.24 -10.77 -1.88
N ILE A 73 -3.94 -10.91 -0.58
CA ILE A 73 -4.01 -9.82 0.40
C ILE A 73 -2.72 -9.03 0.28
N LEU A 74 -2.76 -7.99 -0.55
CA LEU A 74 -1.57 -7.23 -0.92
C LEU A 74 -1.29 -6.15 0.11
N PHE A 75 -0.05 -6.08 0.59
CA PHE A 75 0.47 -4.94 1.32
C PHE A 75 0.81 -3.80 0.35
N ASN A 76 1.31 -2.67 0.86
CA ASN A 76 1.56 -1.52 0.01
C ASN A 76 2.65 -1.82 -1.02
N HIS A 77 2.38 -1.55 -2.27
CA HIS A 77 3.34 -1.77 -3.35
C HIS A 77 3.41 -0.53 -4.23
N GLU A 78 4.63 -0.12 -4.50
CA GLU A 78 4.95 1.17 -5.07
C GLU A 78 5.83 1.02 -6.32
N SER A 79 5.78 2.01 -7.19
CA SER A 79 6.65 2.12 -8.33
C SER A 79 6.76 3.58 -8.78
N GLU A 80 7.62 3.84 -9.76
CA GLU A 80 7.73 5.12 -10.45
C GLU A 80 6.43 5.56 -11.15
N LEU A 81 5.49 4.64 -11.35
CA LEU A 81 4.17 4.91 -11.94
C LEU A 81 3.08 5.24 -10.90
N ARG A 82 3.42 5.23 -9.60
CA ARG A 82 2.46 5.55 -8.54
C ARG A 82 1.89 6.95 -8.70
N GLY A 83 0.59 7.11 -8.43
CA GLY A 83 -0.08 8.42 -8.47
C GLY A 83 0.54 9.42 -7.49
N ARG A 84 0.58 10.70 -7.86
CA ARG A 84 1.24 11.77 -7.06
C ARG A 84 0.53 12.09 -5.74
N GLU A 85 -0.72 11.66 -5.59
CA GLU A 85 -1.53 11.77 -4.38
C GLU A 85 -1.07 10.82 -3.27
N PHE A 86 -0.33 9.76 -3.61
CA PHE A 86 0.20 8.80 -2.64
C PHE A 86 1.52 9.29 -2.04
N VAL A 87 1.71 8.99 -0.75
CA VAL A 87 2.81 9.56 0.06
C VAL A 87 4.20 9.31 -0.54
N THR A 88 4.47 8.11 -1.04
CA THR A 88 5.78 7.77 -1.63
C THR A 88 6.07 8.62 -2.86
N ARG A 89 5.12 8.72 -3.79
CA ARG A 89 5.27 9.53 -5.00
C ARG A 89 5.25 11.03 -4.70
N LYS A 90 4.46 11.45 -3.72
CA LYS A 90 4.44 12.83 -3.22
C LYS A 90 5.83 13.24 -2.73
N ILE A 91 6.49 12.39 -1.94
CA ILE A 91 7.84 12.61 -1.42
C ILE A 91 8.85 12.67 -2.57
N THR A 92 8.94 11.64 -3.40
CA THR A 92 9.97 11.56 -4.45
C THR A 92 9.82 12.68 -5.49
N SER A 93 8.59 12.99 -5.92
CA SER A 93 8.34 14.08 -6.85
C SER A 93 8.56 15.46 -6.22
N GLY A 94 8.26 15.61 -4.93
CA GLY A 94 8.52 16.84 -4.18
C GLY A 94 10.01 17.10 -4.01
N LEU A 95 10.79 16.10 -3.63
CA LEU A 95 12.25 16.20 -3.53
C LEU A 95 12.89 16.52 -4.88
N ALA A 96 12.44 15.87 -5.96
CA ALA A 96 12.93 16.18 -7.31
C ALA A 96 12.64 17.64 -7.69
N ARG A 97 11.47 18.17 -7.35
CA ARG A 97 11.09 19.56 -7.56
C ARG A 97 12.01 20.51 -6.78
N ILE A 98 12.28 20.24 -5.50
CA ILE A 98 13.15 21.04 -4.64
C ILE A 98 14.60 21.00 -5.17
N ALA A 99 15.08 19.84 -5.60
CA ALA A 99 16.41 19.70 -6.22
C ALA A 99 16.55 20.54 -7.51
N ASN A 100 15.45 20.75 -8.23
CA ASN A 100 15.39 21.62 -9.41
C ASN A 100 15.07 23.10 -9.11
N GLY A 101 15.18 23.52 -7.84
CA GLY A 101 15.13 24.93 -7.46
C GLY A 101 13.80 25.43 -6.88
N ASP A 102 12.79 24.58 -6.74
CA ASP A 102 11.56 24.95 -6.04
C ASP A 102 11.85 25.19 -4.54
N THR A 103 11.22 26.20 -3.97
CA THR A 103 11.41 26.60 -2.56
C THR A 103 10.29 26.12 -1.65
N MET A 104 9.23 25.54 -2.21
CA MET A 104 8.06 25.09 -1.44
C MET A 104 8.31 23.74 -0.75
N PRO A 105 8.20 23.66 0.59
CA PRO A 105 8.36 22.41 1.30
C PRO A 105 7.23 21.42 0.96
N ILE A 106 7.52 20.13 1.13
CA ILE A 106 6.53 19.08 1.00
C ILE A 106 5.65 19.07 2.26
N LYS A 107 4.34 19.05 2.10
CA LYS A 107 3.40 18.97 3.23
C LYS A 107 3.09 17.48 3.49
N LEU A 108 3.44 16.98 4.67
CA LEU A 108 3.19 15.61 5.11
C LEU A 108 2.22 15.59 6.30
N GLY A 109 1.65 14.44 6.57
CA GLY A 109 0.89 14.15 7.80
C GLY A 109 1.77 13.48 8.84
N ASN A 110 1.21 12.48 9.53
CA ASN A 110 1.94 11.72 10.55
C ASN A 110 3.10 10.93 9.94
N CYS A 111 4.33 11.37 10.21
CA CYS A 111 5.55 10.77 9.70
C CYS A 111 5.97 9.48 10.44
N ASP A 112 5.35 9.16 11.60
CA ASP A 112 5.59 7.93 12.34
C ASP A 112 4.81 6.73 11.79
N SER A 113 3.83 6.97 10.91
CA SER A 113 3.03 5.92 10.29
C SER A 113 3.93 4.93 9.56
N LYS A 114 3.86 3.66 9.98
CA LYS A 114 4.63 2.57 9.39
C LYS A 114 3.85 1.86 8.31
N ARG A 115 4.55 1.42 7.27
CA ARG A 115 3.99 0.61 6.17
C ARG A 115 5.01 -0.43 5.72
N ASP A 116 4.51 -1.57 5.29
CA ASP A 116 5.27 -2.52 4.48
C ASP A 116 5.14 -2.06 3.03
N TRP A 117 6.21 -1.54 2.46
CA TRP A 117 6.28 -1.12 1.07
C TRP A 117 7.15 -2.06 0.26
N GLY A 118 6.57 -2.68 -0.76
CA GLY A 118 7.28 -3.48 -1.73
C GLY A 118 7.33 -2.84 -3.11
N TYR A 119 8.04 -3.45 -4.02
CA TYR A 119 8.12 -3.02 -5.42
C TYR A 119 6.98 -3.65 -6.23
N ALA A 120 6.22 -2.84 -6.95
CA ALA A 120 5.00 -3.30 -7.61
C ALA A 120 5.21 -4.44 -8.64
N PRO A 121 6.29 -4.48 -9.44
CA PRO A 121 6.59 -5.63 -10.29
C PRO A 121 6.70 -6.97 -9.53
N ASP A 122 7.36 -6.99 -8.35
CA ASP A 122 7.47 -8.22 -7.54
C ASP A 122 6.09 -8.72 -7.10
N TYR A 123 5.18 -7.78 -6.81
CA TYR A 123 3.78 -8.12 -6.48
C TYR A 123 3.02 -8.67 -7.68
N VAL A 124 3.29 -8.16 -8.88
CA VAL A 124 2.70 -8.72 -10.13
C VAL A 124 3.22 -10.13 -10.38
N ASP A 125 4.51 -10.38 -10.19
CA ASP A 125 5.09 -11.71 -10.30
C ASP A 125 4.47 -12.69 -9.28
N ALA A 126 4.24 -12.22 -8.04
CA ALA A 126 3.53 -13.01 -7.03
C ALA A 126 2.08 -13.29 -7.43
N MET A 127 1.35 -12.32 -8.00
CA MET A 127 -0.01 -12.54 -8.51
C MET A 127 -0.03 -13.60 -9.61
N GLN A 128 0.92 -13.54 -10.55
CA GLN A 128 1.06 -14.51 -11.61
C GLN A 128 1.35 -15.91 -11.06
N ALA A 129 2.31 -16.03 -10.15
CA ALA A 129 2.65 -17.31 -9.52
C ALA A 129 1.47 -17.92 -8.75
N ILE A 130 0.66 -17.09 -8.07
CA ILE A 130 -0.56 -17.54 -7.36
C ILE A 130 -1.60 -18.08 -8.35
N ILE A 131 -1.82 -17.42 -9.49
CA ILE A 131 -2.78 -17.87 -10.50
C ILE A 131 -2.31 -19.16 -11.18
N GLU A 132 -1.03 -19.25 -11.53
CA GLU A 132 -0.49 -20.37 -12.32
C GLU A 132 -0.31 -21.63 -11.48
N GLY A 133 0.26 -21.52 -10.29
CA GLY A 133 0.69 -22.66 -9.48
C GLY A 133 0.15 -22.72 -8.06
N GLY A 134 -0.57 -21.69 -7.62
CA GLY A 134 -1.09 -21.61 -6.27
C GLY A 134 -2.27 -22.56 -6.01
N LYS A 135 -2.47 -22.88 -4.74
CA LYS A 135 -3.70 -23.56 -4.29
C LYS A 135 -4.87 -22.61 -4.37
N ASN A 136 -6.08 -23.14 -4.50
CA ASN A 136 -7.31 -22.35 -4.53
C ASN A 136 -7.66 -21.81 -3.13
N THR A 137 -6.92 -20.82 -2.66
CA THR A 137 -7.02 -20.21 -1.32
C THR A 137 -6.65 -18.73 -1.34
N ASP A 138 -6.52 -18.13 -0.16
CA ASP A 138 -6.07 -16.77 0.03
C ASP A 138 -4.58 -16.75 0.38
N TYR A 139 -3.87 -15.70 -0.04
CA TYR A 139 -2.43 -15.52 0.16
C TYR A 139 -2.14 -14.11 0.65
N ILE A 140 -1.22 -13.97 1.61
CA ILE A 140 -0.61 -12.68 1.93
C ILE A 140 0.57 -12.44 0.99
N VAL A 141 0.65 -11.21 0.45
CA VAL A 141 1.79 -10.74 -0.33
C VAL A 141 2.35 -9.49 0.35
N SER A 142 3.53 -9.62 0.95
CA SER A 142 4.21 -8.58 1.74
C SER A 142 5.72 -8.76 1.65
N THR A 143 6.48 -7.73 2.05
CA THR A 143 7.95 -7.82 2.16
C THR A 143 8.40 -8.28 3.54
N ASN A 144 7.49 -8.26 4.51
CA ASN A 144 7.78 -8.48 5.93
C ASN A 144 8.80 -7.45 6.51
N THR A 145 8.85 -6.27 5.91
CA THR A 145 9.73 -5.17 6.31
C THR A 145 8.92 -3.89 6.47
N PHE A 146 9.11 -3.18 7.59
CA PHE A 146 8.39 -1.95 7.88
C PHE A 146 9.31 -0.75 7.77
N SER A 147 8.82 0.32 7.17
CA SER A 147 9.44 1.64 7.18
C SER A 147 8.43 2.69 7.58
N SER A 148 8.85 3.68 8.37
CA SER A 148 8.03 4.85 8.61
C SER A 148 8.05 5.79 7.41
N VAL A 149 7.07 6.69 7.34
CA VAL A 149 7.08 7.77 6.33
C VAL A 149 8.35 8.62 6.47
N ARG A 150 8.80 8.85 7.72
CA ARG A 150 10.06 9.56 8.01
C ARG A 150 11.27 8.84 7.45
N ASP A 151 11.41 7.52 7.68
CA ASP A 151 12.52 6.73 7.16
C ASP A 151 12.58 6.76 5.64
N PHE A 152 11.43 6.59 5.01
CA PHE A 152 11.32 6.68 3.54
C PHE A 152 11.71 8.06 3.03
N PHE A 153 11.29 9.14 3.75
CA PHE A 153 11.66 10.50 3.38
C PHE A 153 13.17 10.72 3.49
N ILE A 154 13.78 10.34 4.64
CA ILE A 154 15.22 10.51 4.88
C ILE A 154 16.02 9.77 3.80
N SER A 155 15.67 8.53 3.49
CA SER A 155 16.32 7.74 2.45
C SER A 155 16.21 8.40 1.07
N SER A 156 15.00 8.87 0.73
CA SER A 156 14.73 9.54 -0.56
C SER A 156 15.47 10.87 -0.69
N ALA A 157 15.50 11.66 0.40
CA ALA A 157 16.20 12.95 0.44
C ALA A 157 17.72 12.76 0.31
N THR A 158 18.28 11.77 1.01
CA THR A 158 19.69 11.40 0.92
C THR A 158 20.06 10.97 -0.51
N PHE A 159 19.22 10.15 -1.13
CA PHE A 159 19.40 9.73 -2.53
C PHE A 159 19.34 10.91 -3.50
N ALA A 160 18.49 11.91 -3.22
CA ALA A 160 18.38 13.13 -4.02
C ALA A 160 19.55 14.13 -3.79
N GLY A 161 20.52 13.80 -2.93
CA GLY A 161 21.71 14.61 -2.66
C GLY A 161 21.57 15.63 -1.54
N PHE A 162 20.48 15.59 -0.77
CA PHE A 162 20.29 16.41 0.42
C PHE A 162 20.94 15.77 1.67
N LYS A 163 21.16 16.57 2.70
CA LYS A 163 21.58 16.12 4.03
C LYS A 163 20.45 16.40 5.04
N PRO A 164 19.44 15.50 5.11
CA PRO A 164 18.23 15.73 5.90
C PRO A 164 18.52 15.65 7.40
N GLU A 165 17.98 16.59 8.16
CA GLU A 165 17.94 16.61 9.61
C GLU A 165 16.51 16.90 10.07
N ILE A 166 16.03 16.14 11.07
CA ILE A 166 14.68 16.31 11.62
C ILE A 166 14.74 17.29 12.78
N GLU A 167 13.84 18.26 12.77
CA GLU A 167 13.64 19.24 13.82
C GLU A 167 12.19 19.18 14.30
N GLY A 168 11.97 19.34 15.60
CA GLY A 168 10.64 19.30 16.21
C GLY A 168 10.04 17.90 16.32
N GLU A 169 8.80 17.82 16.76
CA GLU A 169 8.04 16.59 16.98
C GLU A 169 6.56 16.79 16.65
N GLY A 170 5.88 15.70 16.26
CA GLY A 170 4.44 15.69 15.99
C GLY A 170 4.05 16.69 14.90
N THR A 171 3.09 17.56 15.18
CA THR A 171 2.62 18.58 14.23
C THR A 171 3.64 19.71 13.98
N ASN A 172 4.66 19.84 14.84
CA ASN A 172 5.75 20.81 14.67
C ASN A 172 6.98 20.20 14.00
N GLU A 173 6.92 18.95 13.57
CA GLU A 173 8.04 18.28 12.91
C GLU A 173 8.28 18.86 11.51
N ARG A 174 9.55 19.07 11.20
CA ARG A 174 10.02 19.46 9.87
C ARG A 174 11.36 18.79 9.56
N CYS A 175 11.69 18.70 8.30
CA CYS A 175 13.00 18.26 7.84
C CYS A 175 13.72 19.40 7.15
N VAL A 176 14.98 19.61 7.53
CA VAL A 176 15.84 20.66 6.97
C VAL A 176 17.03 20.01 6.26
N ASP A 177 17.42 20.55 5.13
CA ASP A 177 18.71 20.22 4.50
C ASP A 177 19.83 21.00 5.17
N THR A 178 20.71 20.36 5.90
CA THR A 178 21.79 21.03 6.64
C THR A 178 22.85 21.66 5.73
N LEU A 179 22.90 21.30 4.44
CA LEU A 179 23.83 21.92 3.49
C LEU A 179 23.35 23.28 3.01
N SER A 180 22.06 23.45 2.81
CA SER A 180 21.47 24.68 2.24
C SER A 180 20.62 25.49 3.22
N GLY A 181 20.23 24.91 4.35
CA GLY A 181 19.26 25.49 5.31
C GLY A 181 17.81 25.45 4.79
N ARG A 182 17.52 24.77 3.69
CA ARG A 182 16.17 24.69 3.11
C ARG A 182 15.30 23.71 3.90
N ILE A 183 14.04 24.09 4.11
CA ILE A 183 13.03 23.16 4.62
C ILE A 183 12.59 22.22 3.49
N LEU A 184 12.76 20.95 3.67
CA LEU A 184 12.41 19.91 2.69
C LEU A 184 10.96 19.45 2.87
N TYR A 185 10.53 19.21 4.12
CA TYR A 185 9.11 19.02 4.45
C TYR A 185 8.77 19.71 5.77
N GLU A 186 7.47 19.90 5.96
CA GLU A 186 6.86 20.24 7.24
C GLU A 186 5.53 19.48 7.40
N VAL A 187 5.18 19.17 8.64
CA VAL A 187 3.91 18.52 8.93
C VAL A 187 2.78 19.55 8.80
N ASP A 188 1.69 19.13 8.16
CA ASP A 188 0.47 19.91 8.00
C ASP A 188 -0.65 19.20 8.78
N GLU A 189 -1.22 19.89 9.78
CA GLU A 189 -2.28 19.35 10.64
C GLU A 189 -3.48 18.80 9.87
N LYS A 190 -3.73 19.32 8.67
CA LYS A 190 -4.79 18.84 7.79
C LYS A 190 -4.61 17.37 7.38
N PHE A 191 -3.38 16.87 7.40
CA PHE A 191 -3.03 15.50 7.00
C PHE A 191 -2.53 14.64 8.16
N TYR A 192 -2.52 15.20 9.38
CA TYR A 192 -2.01 14.52 10.59
C TYR A 192 -2.98 13.49 11.16
#